data_41bfc104f2067fc00ad34d4628c543c9
#
_entry.id   41bfc104f2067fc00ad34d4628c543c9
#
_cell.length_a   1.000
_cell.length_b   1.000
_cell.length_c   1.000
_cell.angle_alpha   90.00
_cell.angle_beta   90.00
_cell.angle_gamma   90.00
#
_symmetry.space_group_name_H-M   'P 1'
#
loop_
_entity.id
_entity.type
_entity.pdbx_description
1 polymer ?
#
loop_
_entity_poly.entity_id
_entity_poly.type
_entity_poly.pdbx_seq_one_letter_code
_entity_poly.pdbx_strand_id
1 'polypeptide(L)'
;VIVSCNESDNRMETEPPFFSEEDVRHEEKLNFYLYNDYTCHIHSVSITESSVRVTGEYTGEGNFFLGEITPSMDVAELKNSPYKVKLVNSLFQIELERFVEREGFLYDRLLSKWAIFKEEAGQNLLVSHARYVDEIFATQHLAPIKIVSKKGMGGIIPNQYISDFASLNISSATINVCITHFMHLTPRTGDVEYVYGGKSYYMDLGYLENSIDRTLLAATKERNMSVAAIILLEPASRCIDPQLGEILQHPDNDGGVYTMPNMTTLEGLNCYAAALDFLAKRYCTTDNRYGRISHWIMHNEVDGILIISQSLIIVGRY
;
A
#
# COMPACT_ATOMS: atom_id res chain seq x y z
N VAL A 1 -10.93 33.29 10.83
CA VAL A 1 -12.40 33.28 10.77
C VAL A 1 -12.79 31.83 10.91
N ILE A 2 -13.33 31.49 12.09
CA ILE A 2 -13.90 30.17 12.37
C ILE A 2 -15.31 30.21 11.79
N VAL A 3 -15.56 29.46 10.71
CA VAL A 3 -16.91 29.23 10.22
C VAL A 3 -17.46 28.04 11.00
N SER A 4 -18.32 28.32 11.96
CA SER A 4 -19.12 27.32 12.64
C SER A 4 -20.25 26.91 11.68
N CYS A 5 -20.18 25.72 11.12
CA CYS A 5 -21.32 25.07 10.50
C CYS A 5 -22.25 24.56 11.61
N ASN A 6 -23.36 25.24 11.81
CA ASN A 6 -24.50 24.67 12.54
C ASN A 6 -25.21 23.70 11.59
N GLU A 7 -24.82 22.45 11.61
CA GLU A 7 -25.63 21.38 11.05
C GLU A 7 -26.67 20.95 12.09
N SER A 8 -27.94 21.08 11.72
CA SER A 8 -29.04 20.44 12.40
C SER A 8 -28.83 18.92 12.35
N ASP A 9 -28.55 18.36 13.51
CA ASP A 9 -28.29 16.93 13.75
C ASP A 9 -29.57 16.11 13.45
N ASN A 10 -29.81 15.81 12.17
CA ASN A 10 -30.64 14.70 11.76
C ASN A 10 -29.75 13.46 11.59
N ARG A 11 -29.16 13.00 12.70
CA ARG A 11 -28.62 11.64 12.75
C ARG A 11 -29.83 10.70 12.64
N MET A 12 -30.02 10.12 11.44
CA MET A 12 -30.65 8.82 11.37
C MET A 12 -29.86 7.93 12.32
N GLU A 13 -30.49 7.40 13.35
CA GLU A 13 -29.96 6.27 14.12
C GLU A 13 -29.83 5.13 13.10
N THR A 14 -28.65 4.99 12.49
CA THR A 14 -28.30 3.79 11.74
C THR A 14 -28.22 2.68 12.76
N GLU A 15 -29.06 1.66 12.60
CA GLU A 15 -28.91 0.43 13.38
C GLU A 15 -27.43 0.03 13.34
N PRO A 16 -26.86 -0.42 14.48
CA PRO A 16 -25.46 -0.86 14.47
C PRO A 16 -25.31 -1.94 13.41
N PRO A 17 -24.18 -1.97 12.65
CA PRO A 17 -23.97 -2.91 11.58
C PRO A 17 -24.20 -4.33 12.12
N PHE A 18 -25.06 -5.08 11.45
CA PHE A 18 -25.34 -6.46 11.81
C PHE A 18 -24.13 -7.31 11.38
N PHE A 19 -23.30 -7.70 12.33
CA PHE A 19 -22.22 -8.65 12.09
C PHE A 19 -22.79 -10.05 11.93
N SER A 20 -22.43 -10.74 10.87
CA SER A 20 -22.77 -12.15 10.68
C SER A 20 -22.01 -13.03 11.70
N GLU A 21 -22.49 -14.26 11.94
CA GLU A 21 -21.73 -15.22 12.76
C GLU A 21 -20.36 -15.54 12.17
N GLU A 22 -20.20 -15.38 10.86
CA GLU A 22 -18.93 -15.58 10.15
C GLU A 22 -17.97 -14.44 10.46
N ASP A 23 -18.44 -13.18 10.45
CA ASP A 23 -17.65 -12.01 10.82
C ASP A 23 -17.14 -12.10 12.26
N VAL A 24 -18.00 -12.48 13.19
CA VAL A 24 -17.62 -12.67 14.60
C VAL A 24 -16.55 -13.76 14.74
N ARG A 25 -16.72 -14.89 14.06
CA ARG A 25 -15.73 -15.99 14.10
C ARG A 25 -14.39 -15.58 13.45
N HIS A 26 -14.44 -14.80 12.39
CA HIS A 26 -13.24 -14.29 11.75
C HIS A 26 -12.49 -13.32 12.68
N GLU A 27 -13.21 -12.41 13.34
CA GLU A 27 -12.65 -11.49 14.32
C GLU A 27 -12.01 -12.23 15.51
N GLU A 28 -12.66 -13.26 16.02
CA GLU A 28 -12.09 -14.11 17.09
C GLU A 28 -10.78 -14.76 16.67
N LYS A 29 -10.69 -15.31 15.45
CA LYS A 29 -9.45 -15.89 14.91
C LYS A 29 -8.36 -14.84 14.72
N LEU A 30 -8.72 -13.68 14.19
CA LEU A 30 -7.79 -12.58 14.00
C LEU A 30 -7.25 -12.08 15.35
N ASN A 31 -8.13 -11.91 16.36
CA ASN A 31 -7.74 -11.53 17.69
C ASN A 31 -6.84 -12.60 18.34
N PHE A 32 -7.16 -13.89 18.17
CA PHE A 32 -6.29 -14.97 18.61
C PHE A 32 -4.89 -14.86 17.98
N TYR A 33 -4.82 -14.67 16.67
CA TYR A 33 -3.54 -14.50 15.97
C TYR A 33 -2.76 -13.28 16.46
N LEU A 34 -3.41 -12.14 16.63
CA LEU A 34 -2.75 -10.87 17.00
C LEU A 34 -2.23 -10.85 18.43
N TYR A 35 -2.95 -11.49 19.35
CA TYR A 35 -2.63 -11.46 20.78
C TYR A 35 -1.99 -12.73 21.32
N ASN A 36 -1.82 -13.75 20.47
CA ASN A 36 -1.15 -14.99 20.88
C ASN A 36 0.35 -14.76 21.10
N ASP A 37 0.87 -15.33 22.17
CA ASP A 37 2.30 -15.26 22.49
C ASP A 37 3.01 -16.46 21.88
N TYR A 38 3.47 -16.29 20.64
CA TYR A 38 4.17 -17.33 19.91
C TYR A 38 5.62 -17.50 20.38
N THR A 39 6.07 -18.77 20.46
CA THR A 39 7.46 -19.13 20.81
C THR A 39 8.40 -19.22 19.60
N CYS A 40 7.85 -19.12 18.40
CA CYS A 40 8.60 -19.08 17.15
C CYS A 40 8.60 -17.65 16.60
N HIS A 41 9.73 -17.15 16.11
CA HIS A 41 9.87 -15.74 15.74
C HIS A 41 10.57 -15.55 14.39
N ILE A 42 10.05 -14.65 13.58
CA ILE A 42 10.79 -14.05 12.46
C ILE A 42 11.53 -12.83 13.03
N HIS A 43 12.85 -12.84 12.98
CA HIS A 43 13.69 -11.77 13.52
C HIS A 43 13.80 -10.59 12.57
N SER A 44 14.09 -10.86 11.28
CA SER A 44 14.17 -9.83 10.25
C SER A 44 13.80 -10.37 8.89
N VAL A 45 13.29 -9.48 8.04
CA VAL A 45 13.08 -9.71 6.62
C VAL A 45 13.75 -8.58 5.86
N SER A 46 14.86 -8.88 5.19
CA SER A 46 15.62 -7.89 4.43
C SER A 46 15.49 -8.14 2.93
N ILE A 47 15.56 -7.06 2.14
CA ILE A 47 15.46 -7.13 0.69
C ILE A 47 16.60 -6.38 0.00
N THR A 48 17.14 -7.00 -1.06
CA THR A 48 18.09 -6.41 -2.00
C THR A 48 17.42 -6.18 -3.35
N GLU A 49 18.18 -5.83 -4.37
CA GLU A 49 17.65 -5.74 -5.75
C GLU A 49 17.16 -7.09 -6.30
N SER A 50 17.77 -8.21 -5.87
CA SER A 50 17.51 -9.53 -6.45
C SER A 50 17.05 -10.60 -5.45
N SER A 51 17.17 -10.37 -4.13
CA SER A 51 16.88 -11.38 -3.12
C SER A 51 16.10 -10.84 -1.93
N VAL A 52 15.37 -11.75 -1.27
CA VAL A 52 14.76 -11.59 0.05
C VAL A 52 15.45 -12.53 1.01
N ARG A 53 15.92 -12.03 2.15
CA ARG A 53 16.51 -12.81 3.22
C ARG A 53 15.64 -12.75 4.45
N VAL A 54 15.28 -13.94 4.97
CA VAL A 54 14.47 -14.09 6.19
C VAL A 54 15.30 -14.79 7.24
N THR A 55 15.38 -14.20 8.44
CA THR A 55 16.01 -14.79 9.60
C THR A 55 14.99 -15.02 10.69
N GLY A 56 15.18 -16.06 11.48
CA GLY A 56 14.24 -16.38 12.54
C GLY A 56 14.65 -17.61 13.34
N GLU A 57 13.80 -17.96 14.29
CA GLU A 57 13.98 -19.14 15.12
C GLU A 57 12.66 -19.85 15.38
N TYR A 58 12.73 -21.16 15.57
CA TYR A 58 11.61 -21.96 16.04
C TYR A 58 12.03 -22.84 17.20
N THR A 59 11.06 -23.22 18.03
CA THR A 59 11.23 -24.08 19.19
C THR A 59 10.30 -25.28 19.13
N GLY A 60 10.74 -26.40 19.71
CA GLY A 60 9.97 -27.63 19.77
C GLY A 60 10.37 -28.66 18.73
N GLU A 61 9.68 -29.80 18.76
CA GLU A 61 9.89 -30.94 17.85
C GLU A 61 8.86 -30.93 16.72
N GLY A 62 9.24 -31.46 15.56
CA GLY A 62 8.36 -31.58 14.40
C GLY A 62 8.93 -31.01 13.12
N ASN A 63 8.10 -30.93 12.10
CA ASN A 63 8.46 -30.31 10.82
C ASN A 63 8.03 -28.86 10.80
N PHE A 64 8.99 -27.95 10.63
CA PHE A 64 8.75 -26.53 10.52
C PHE A 64 9.06 -26.03 9.11
N PHE A 65 8.32 -25.01 8.69
CA PHE A 65 8.45 -24.39 7.36
C PHE A 65 8.41 -22.87 7.49
N LEU A 66 9.25 -22.20 6.72
CA LEU A 66 9.07 -20.79 6.42
C LEU A 66 8.02 -20.68 5.32
N GLY A 67 6.93 -20.00 5.58
CA GLY A 67 5.86 -19.76 4.63
C GLY A 67 5.79 -18.32 4.18
N GLU A 68 5.54 -18.12 2.91
CA GLU A 68 5.28 -16.82 2.31
C GLU A 68 3.77 -16.56 2.28
N ILE A 69 3.36 -15.37 2.70
CA ILE A 69 1.98 -14.94 2.76
C ILE A 69 1.85 -13.68 1.88
N THR A 70 1.13 -13.79 0.77
CA THR A 70 0.83 -12.64 -0.09
C THR A 70 -0.24 -11.74 0.54
N PRO A 71 -0.35 -10.46 0.17
CA PRO A 71 -1.40 -9.58 0.70
C PRO A 71 -2.82 -10.09 0.48
N SER A 72 -3.03 -10.88 -0.59
CA SER A 72 -4.33 -11.50 -0.89
C SER A 72 -4.68 -12.70 0.02
N MET A 73 -3.79 -13.13 0.91
CA MET A 73 -4.03 -14.24 1.84
C MET A 73 -4.40 -13.71 3.22
N ASP A 74 -5.50 -14.22 3.75
CA ASP A 74 -5.94 -13.92 5.10
C ASP A 74 -5.20 -14.77 6.14
N VAL A 75 -4.50 -14.14 7.07
CA VAL A 75 -3.74 -14.84 8.13
C VAL A 75 -4.64 -15.56 9.12
N ALA A 76 -5.86 -15.08 9.36
CA ALA A 76 -6.81 -15.69 10.29
C ALA A 76 -7.39 -17.01 9.75
N GLU A 77 -7.47 -17.15 8.42
CA GLU A 77 -7.97 -18.34 7.74
C GLU A 77 -6.87 -19.24 7.17
N LEU A 78 -5.60 -18.83 7.31
CA LEU A 78 -4.48 -19.48 6.65
C LEU A 78 -4.09 -20.79 7.33
N LYS A 79 -4.53 -21.91 6.75
CA LYS A 79 -4.16 -23.27 7.20
C LYS A 79 -2.91 -23.82 6.54
N ASN A 80 -2.45 -23.21 5.46
CA ASN A 80 -1.28 -23.64 4.72
C ASN A 80 -0.80 -22.53 3.78
N SER A 81 0.50 -22.27 3.77
CA SER A 81 1.08 -21.43 2.70
C SER A 81 1.40 -22.31 1.50
N PRO A 82 0.93 -21.98 0.28
CA PRO A 82 1.32 -22.69 -0.94
C PRO A 82 2.82 -22.51 -1.27
N TYR A 83 3.44 -21.47 -0.72
CA TYR A 83 4.84 -21.13 -0.95
C TYR A 83 5.61 -21.27 0.35
N LYS A 84 6.21 -22.47 0.57
CA LYS A 84 6.93 -22.77 1.81
C LYS A 84 8.26 -23.46 1.57
N VAL A 85 9.20 -23.21 2.46
CA VAL A 85 10.52 -23.84 2.50
C VAL A 85 10.68 -24.57 3.83
N LYS A 86 11.11 -25.84 3.80
CA LYS A 86 11.35 -26.63 5.01
C LYS A 86 12.53 -26.04 5.80
N LEU A 87 12.34 -25.82 7.09
CA LEU A 87 13.38 -25.40 8.01
C LEU A 87 14.12 -26.63 8.55
N VAL A 88 15.46 -26.55 8.53
CA VAL A 88 16.33 -27.66 8.99
C VAL A 88 16.92 -27.35 10.36
N ASN A 89 17.29 -26.10 10.60
CA ASN A 89 17.91 -25.64 11.84
C ASN A 89 16.94 -24.75 12.61
N SER A 90 16.91 -24.88 13.93
CA SER A 90 16.06 -24.08 14.79
C SER A 90 16.33 -22.57 14.68
N LEU A 91 17.58 -22.17 14.55
CA LEU A 91 17.98 -20.83 14.14
C LEU A 91 18.29 -20.88 12.65
N PHE A 92 17.57 -20.08 11.84
CA PHE A 92 17.66 -20.16 10.39
C PHE A 92 17.90 -18.81 9.74
N GLN A 93 18.52 -18.89 8.57
CA GLN A 93 18.62 -17.82 7.60
C GLN A 93 18.32 -18.42 6.23
N ILE A 94 17.26 -17.94 5.60
CA ILE A 94 16.83 -18.38 4.26
C ILE A 94 16.96 -17.20 3.31
N GLU A 95 17.55 -17.44 2.15
CA GLU A 95 17.63 -16.47 1.06
C GLU A 95 16.88 -17.00 -0.16
N LEU A 96 16.03 -16.17 -0.74
CA LEU A 96 15.13 -16.48 -1.84
C LEU A 96 15.24 -15.40 -2.91
N GLU A 97 14.93 -15.75 -4.16
CA GLU A 97 14.81 -14.77 -5.25
C GLU A 97 13.70 -13.76 -4.90
N ARG A 98 13.94 -12.48 -5.20
CA ARG A 98 12.96 -11.41 -4.98
C ARG A 98 11.77 -11.52 -5.91
N PHE A 99 12.03 -11.81 -7.19
CA PHE A 99 11.00 -11.87 -8.21
C PHE A 99 10.68 -13.32 -8.57
N VAL A 100 9.41 -13.67 -8.57
CA VAL A 100 8.95 -15.04 -8.88
C VAL A 100 7.69 -14.99 -9.75
N GLU A 101 7.57 -15.97 -10.64
CA GLU A 101 6.37 -16.11 -11.46
C GLU A 101 5.20 -16.63 -10.62
N ARG A 102 4.05 -15.93 -10.66
CA ARG A 102 2.82 -16.31 -9.99
C ARG A 102 1.61 -15.86 -10.78
N GLU A 103 0.73 -16.81 -11.10
CA GLU A 103 -0.54 -16.52 -11.78
C GLU A 103 -0.38 -15.65 -13.04
N GLY A 104 0.75 -15.77 -13.75
CA GLY A 104 1.06 -14.99 -14.95
C GLY A 104 1.63 -13.58 -14.67
N PHE A 105 2.05 -13.32 -13.42
CA PHE A 105 2.74 -12.09 -13.03
C PHE A 105 4.15 -12.40 -12.53
N LEU A 106 5.10 -11.54 -12.83
CA LEU A 106 6.38 -11.51 -12.15
C LEU A 106 6.20 -10.79 -10.82
N TYR A 107 5.90 -11.59 -9.80
CA TYR A 107 5.55 -11.09 -8.46
C TYR A 107 6.78 -10.64 -7.68
N ASP A 108 6.73 -9.45 -7.08
CA ASP A 108 7.78 -8.93 -6.19
C ASP A 108 7.49 -9.32 -4.74
N ARG A 109 8.35 -10.12 -4.15
CA ARG A 109 8.29 -10.55 -2.76
C ARG A 109 8.51 -9.45 -1.72
N LEU A 110 8.82 -8.23 -2.15
CA LEU A 110 8.72 -7.03 -1.31
C LEU A 110 7.32 -6.88 -0.70
N LEU A 111 6.29 -7.32 -1.42
CA LEU A 111 4.90 -7.20 -1.00
C LEU A 111 4.46 -8.29 -0.02
N SER A 112 5.28 -9.32 0.16
CA SER A 112 4.95 -10.47 1.02
C SER A 112 5.29 -10.24 2.48
N LYS A 113 4.56 -10.93 3.35
CA LYS A 113 4.95 -11.17 4.73
C LYS A 113 5.32 -12.64 4.92
N TRP A 114 6.12 -12.93 5.94
CA TRP A 114 6.72 -14.24 6.17
C TRP A 114 6.37 -14.73 7.57
N ALA A 115 6.06 -16.02 7.70
CA ALA A 115 5.74 -16.64 8.98
C ALA A 115 6.27 -18.07 9.07
N ILE A 116 6.32 -18.59 10.30
CA ILE A 116 6.69 -19.99 10.56
C ILE A 116 5.43 -20.81 10.72
N PHE A 117 5.42 -21.94 10.01
CA PHE A 117 4.37 -22.96 10.09
C PHE A 117 4.92 -24.24 10.65
N LYS A 118 4.12 -24.95 11.45
CA LYS A 118 4.40 -26.30 11.95
C LYS A 118 3.42 -27.28 11.35
N GLU A 119 3.92 -28.41 10.89
CA GLU A 119 3.08 -29.52 10.40
C GLU A 119 2.52 -30.30 11.59
N GLU A 120 1.18 -30.34 11.71
CA GLU A 120 0.47 -31.14 12.69
C GLU A 120 -0.72 -31.84 12.03
N ALA A 121 -0.81 -33.18 12.18
CA ALA A 121 -1.90 -34.00 11.63
C ALA A 121 -2.15 -33.76 10.12
N GLY A 122 -1.10 -33.53 9.33
CA GLY A 122 -1.19 -33.27 7.89
C GLY A 122 -1.64 -31.86 7.52
N GLN A 123 -1.77 -30.97 8.48
CA GLN A 123 -2.03 -29.54 8.28
C GLN A 123 -0.83 -28.72 8.71
N ASN A 124 -0.66 -27.53 8.13
CA ASN A 124 0.37 -26.60 8.57
C ASN A 124 -0.31 -25.48 9.36
N LEU A 125 0.01 -25.44 10.64
CA LEU A 125 -0.48 -24.41 11.56
C LEU A 125 0.50 -23.25 11.62
N LEU A 126 -0.02 -22.04 11.61
CA LEU A 126 0.75 -20.83 11.82
C LEU A 126 1.21 -20.78 13.28
N VAL A 127 2.54 -20.67 13.50
CA VAL A 127 3.16 -20.72 14.84
C VAL A 127 4.06 -19.54 15.15
N SER A 128 3.99 -18.48 14.35
CA SER A 128 4.64 -17.18 14.59
C SER A 128 3.77 -16.05 14.11
N HIS A 129 4.02 -14.84 14.59
CA HIS A 129 3.52 -13.66 13.87
C HIS A 129 4.19 -13.57 12.50
N ALA A 130 3.44 -13.08 11.50
CA ALA A 130 3.97 -12.77 10.18
C ALA A 130 4.69 -11.43 10.20
N ARG A 131 5.80 -11.33 9.43
CA ARG A 131 6.62 -10.12 9.34
C ARG A 131 6.79 -9.70 7.90
N TYR A 132 6.55 -8.42 7.62
CA TYR A 132 6.89 -7.79 6.35
C TYR A 132 8.38 -7.50 6.25
N VAL A 133 8.84 -7.08 5.07
CA VAL A 133 10.19 -6.54 4.88
C VAL A 133 10.38 -5.32 5.78
N ASP A 134 11.39 -5.36 6.63
CA ASP A 134 11.75 -4.30 7.57
C ASP A 134 13.14 -3.70 7.32
N GLU A 135 13.95 -4.34 6.47
CA GLU A 135 15.26 -3.84 6.05
C GLU A 135 15.36 -3.80 4.53
N ILE A 136 15.47 -2.60 3.94
CA ILE A 136 15.52 -2.42 2.50
C ILE A 136 16.90 -1.89 2.10
N PHE A 137 17.71 -2.74 1.44
CA PHE A 137 19.04 -2.37 0.95
C PHE A 137 19.04 -1.88 -0.50
N ALA A 138 17.94 -2.07 -1.24
CA ALA A 138 17.75 -1.61 -2.61
C ALA A 138 17.09 -0.22 -2.64
N THR A 139 17.68 0.76 -1.97
CA THR A 139 17.09 2.12 -1.86
C THR A 139 18.04 3.19 -2.39
N GLN A 140 17.43 4.24 -2.95
CA GLN A 140 18.09 5.51 -3.19
C GLN A 140 17.82 6.43 -2.01
N HIS A 141 18.86 6.91 -1.37
CA HIS A 141 18.73 7.89 -0.31
C HIS A 141 18.62 9.30 -0.90
N LEU A 142 17.42 9.88 -0.81
CA LEU A 142 17.20 11.26 -1.20
C LEU A 142 17.57 12.17 -0.02
N ALA A 143 18.23 13.30 -0.32
CA ALA A 143 18.51 14.29 0.70
C ALA A 143 17.20 14.80 1.32
N PRO A 144 17.10 14.93 2.65
CA PRO A 144 15.88 15.40 3.31
C PRO A 144 15.61 16.87 2.94
N ILE A 145 14.34 17.22 2.77
CA ILE A 145 13.91 18.60 2.60
C ILE A 145 13.92 19.27 3.98
N LYS A 146 14.62 20.38 4.10
CA LYS A 146 14.65 21.14 5.35
C LYS A 146 13.37 21.95 5.49
N ILE A 147 12.50 21.55 6.41
CA ILE A 147 11.30 22.31 6.77
C ILE A 147 11.70 23.51 7.64
N VAL A 148 11.40 24.71 7.17
CA VAL A 148 11.76 25.99 7.82
C VAL A 148 10.63 26.59 8.64
N SER A 149 9.41 26.08 8.48
CA SER A 149 8.20 26.54 9.18
C SER A 149 7.30 25.35 9.52
N LYS A 150 6.52 25.44 10.60
CA LYS A 150 5.47 24.47 10.94
C LYS A 150 4.17 24.70 10.16
N LYS A 151 4.12 25.70 9.30
CA LYS A 151 2.92 25.99 8.51
C LYS A 151 2.86 25.08 7.30
N GLY A 152 1.72 24.43 7.13
CA GLY A 152 1.38 23.60 5.98
C GLY A 152 0.07 24.04 5.34
N MET A 153 -0.17 23.56 4.14
CA MET A 153 -1.41 23.77 3.39
C MET A 153 -1.90 22.46 2.78
N GLY A 154 -3.17 22.14 2.98
CA GLY A 154 -3.82 20.97 2.37
C GLY A 154 -4.30 21.28 0.96
N GLY A 155 -4.16 20.30 0.04
CA GLY A 155 -4.79 20.34 -1.26
C GLY A 155 -4.29 21.46 -2.19
N ILE A 156 -2.98 21.58 -2.40
CA ILE A 156 -2.47 22.57 -3.36
C ILE A 156 -2.78 22.14 -4.81
N ILE A 157 -3.13 23.11 -5.63
CA ILE A 157 -3.40 22.96 -7.06
C ILE A 157 -2.51 23.88 -7.89
N PRO A 158 -2.19 23.52 -9.15
CA PRO A 158 -1.39 24.36 -10.01
C PRO A 158 -2.01 25.74 -10.18
N ASN A 159 -1.18 26.78 -10.11
CA ASN A 159 -1.53 28.17 -10.36
C ASN A 159 -2.51 28.85 -9.39
N GLN A 160 -2.86 28.23 -8.27
CA GLN A 160 -3.67 28.88 -7.24
C GLN A 160 -2.85 29.15 -5.98
N TYR A 161 -2.84 30.42 -5.55
CA TYR A 161 -2.25 30.90 -4.28
C TYR A 161 -0.78 30.57 -4.02
N ILE A 162 -0.06 29.97 -4.98
CA ILE A 162 1.34 29.55 -4.80
C ILE A 162 2.25 30.77 -4.50
N SER A 163 1.93 31.93 -5.05
CA SER A 163 2.62 33.22 -4.76
C SER A 163 2.56 33.58 -3.27
N ASP A 164 1.47 33.23 -2.57
CA ASP A 164 1.25 33.61 -1.19
C ASP A 164 2.02 32.72 -0.21
N PHE A 165 2.46 31.54 -0.65
CA PHE A 165 3.16 30.59 0.21
C PHE A 165 4.47 31.15 0.77
N ALA A 166 5.18 31.96 0.00
CA ALA A 166 6.40 32.60 0.46
C ALA A 166 6.09 33.68 1.54
N SER A 167 5.09 34.53 1.31
CA SER A 167 4.69 35.56 2.27
C SER A 167 4.11 35.00 3.56
N LEU A 168 3.41 33.87 3.47
CA LEU A 168 2.84 33.14 4.60
C LEU A 168 3.84 32.19 5.28
N ASN A 169 5.03 32.01 4.69
CA ASN A 169 6.06 31.08 5.14
C ASN A 169 5.55 29.63 5.24
N ILE A 170 4.84 29.17 4.21
CA ILE A 170 4.35 27.79 4.11
C ILE A 170 5.49 26.90 3.60
N SER A 171 5.81 25.82 4.30
CA SER A 171 6.93 24.93 3.97
C SER A 171 6.53 23.46 3.77
N SER A 172 5.26 23.12 3.96
CA SER A 172 4.72 21.79 3.64
C SER A 172 3.36 21.88 2.99
N ALA A 173 3.01 20.89 2.18
CA ALA A 173 1.72 20.83 1.51
C ALA A 173 1.28 19.39 1.25
N THR A 174 -0.01 19.19 0.95
CA THR A 174 -0.54 17.95 0.41
C THR A 174 -1.04 18.13 -1.02
N ILE A 175 -0.97 17.06 -1.81
CA ILE A 175 -1.62 16.94 -3.11
C ILE A 175 -2.41 15.63 -3.15
N ASN A 176 -3.50 15.63 -3.92
CA ASN A 176 -4.22 14.41 -4.25
C ASN A 176 -3.67 13.82 -5.55
N VAL A 177 -3.38 12.51 -5.53
CA VAL A 177 -2.92 11.75 -6.69
C VAL A 177 -3.87 10.58 -6.89
N CYS A 178 -4.81 10.75 -7.82
CA CYS A 178 -5.78 9.72 -8.15
C CYS A 178 -5.23 8.83 -9.27
N ILE A 179 -4.99 7.55 -8.96
CA ILE A 179 -4.39 6.59 -9.90
C ILE A 179 -5.27 6.40 -11.14
N THR A 180 -6.59 6.33 -10.96
CA THR A 180 -7.56 6.11 -12.03
C THR A 180 -7.68 7.28 -13.02
N HIS A 181 -7.03 8.40 -12.75
CA HIS A 181 -6.98 9.55 -13.67
C HIS A 181 -5.83 9.48 -14.67
N PHE A 182 -4.76 8.74 -14.41
CA PHE A 182 -3.58 8.72 -15.28
C PHE A 182 -3.16 7.32 -15.75
N MET A 183 -3.75 6.26 -15.23
CA MET A 183 -3.39 4.88 -15.58
C MET A 183 -4.53 4.22 -16.36
N HIS A 184 -4.17 3.46 -17.40
CA HIS A 184 -5.12 2.75 -18.27
C HIS A 184 -4.62 1.33 -18.57
N LEU A 185 -5.52 0.41 -18.88
CA LEU A 185 -5.19 -0.95 -19.35
C LEU A 185 -4.96 -1.00 -20.88
N THR A 186 -5.54 -0.06 -21.62
CA THR A 186 -5.41 0.03 -23.07
C THR A 186 -4.81 1.37 -23.45
N PRO A 187 -3.92 1.40 -24.49
CA PRO A 187 -3.23 2.63 -24.87
C PRO A 187 -4.21 3.67 -25.43
N ARG A 188 -4.01 4.92 -25.05
CA ARG A 188 -4.70 6.10 -25.57
C ARG A 188 -3.68 7.02 -26.23
N THR A 189 -4.16 7.96 -27.05
CA THR A 189 -3.30 8.94 -27.69
C THR A 189 -2.54 9.78 -26.65
N GLY A 190 -1.23 9.70 -26.66
CA GLY A 190 -0.37 10.41 -25.72
C GLY A 190 0.06 9.61 -24.48
N ASP A 191 -0.49 8.43 -24.29
CA ASP A 191 -0.06 7.52 -23.22
C ASP A 191 1.34 6.94 -23.50
N VAL A 192 2.02 6.62 -22.41
CA VAL A 192 3.30 5.89 -22.45
C VAL A 192 3.12 4.52 -21.81
N GLU A 193 3.59 3.50 -22.50
CA GLU A 193 3.61 2.14 -21.96
C GLU A 193 4.55 2.02 -20.77
N TYR A 194 4.07 1.38 -19.71
CA TYR A 194 4.82 1.05 -18.52
C TYR A 194 4.66 -0.43 -18.16
N VAL A 195 5.77 -1.16 -18.20
CA VAL A 195 5.76 -2.60 -17.90
C VAL A 195 6.08 -2.82 -16.42
N TYR A 196 5.20 -3.51 -15.73
CA TYR A 196 5.39 -3.94 -14.33
C TYR A 196 4.86 -5.37 -14.15
N GLY A 197 5.63 -6.21 -13.46
CA GLY A 197 5.23 -7.60 -13.20
C GLY A 197 4.93 -8.41 -14.48
N GLY A 198 5.58 -8.08 -15.61
CA GLY A 198 5.34 -8.73 -16.91
C GLY A 198 4.06 -8.28 -17.64
N LYS A 199 3.34 -7.29 -17.12
CA LYS A 199 2.14 -6.71 -17.73
C LYS A 199 2.39 -5.27 -18.16
N SER A 200 1.74 -4.87 -19.26
CA SER A 200 1.77 -3.50 -19.78
C SER A 200 0.60 -2.70 -19.22
N TYR A 201 0.90 -1.51 -18.77
CA TYR A 201 -0.03 -0.46 -18.35
C TYR A 201 0.28 0.81 -19.14
N TYR A 202 -0.66 1.73 -19.24
CA TYR A 202 -0.50 2.93 -20.05
C TYR A 202 -0.74 4.16 -19.19
N MET A 203 0.22 5.09 -19.19
CA MET A 203 0.22 6.26 -18.31
C MET A 203 -0.03 7.53 -19.11
N ASP A 204 -1.07 8.28 -18.76
CA ASP A 204 -1.39 9.59 -19.35
C ASP A 204 -0.37 10.66 -18.88
N LEU A 205 0.67 10.85 -19.69
CA LEU A 205 1.67 11.87 -19.39
C LEU A 205 1.10 13.29 -19.48
N GLY A 206 0.12 13.52 -20.35
CA GLY A 206 -0.52 14.82 -20.47
C GLY A 206 -1.25 15.24 -19.19
N TYR A 207 -1.98 14.31 -18.57
CA TYR A 207 -2.58 14.54 -17.27
C TYR A 207 -1.51 14.81 -16.20
N LEU A 208 -0.47 13.95 -16.11
CA LEU A 208 0.58 14.10 -15.11
C LEU A 208 1.31 15.43 -15.24
N GLU A 209 1.72 15.81 -16.44
CA GLU A 209 2.43 17.07 -16.72
C GLU A 209 1.58 18.31 -16.38
N ASN A 210 0.32 18.30 -16.73
CA ASN A 210 -0.58 19.44 -16.51
C ASN A 210 -1.09 19.58 -15.09
N SER A 211 -1.14 18.49 -14.33
CA SER A 211 -1.69 18.43 -12.96
C SER A 211 -0.60 18.27 -11.92
N ILE A 212 0.03 17.09 -11.88
CA ILE A 212 0.92 16.67 -10.78
C ILE A 212 2.29 17.33 -10.89
N ASP A 213 2.95 17.21 -12.06
CA ASP A 213 4.31 17.74 -12.27
C ASP A 213 4.37 19.25 -12.04
N ARG A 214 3.44 20.00 -12.62
CA ARG A 214 3.39 21.46 -12.46
C ARG A 214 3.24 21.87 -11.00
N THR A 215 2.39 21.16 -10.26
CA THR A 215 2.18 21.42 -8.83
C THR A 215 3.43 21.10 -8.02
N LEU A 216 4.03 19.93 -8.26
CA LEU A 216 5.24 19.50 -7.57
C LEU A 216 6.46 20.37 -7.90
N LEU A 217 6.65 20.75 -9.15
CA LEU A 217 7.73 21.66 -9.56
C LEU A 217 7.62 23.00 -8.86
N ALA A 218 6.44 23.60 -8.86
CA ALA A 218 6.19 24.87 -8.20
C ALA A 218 6.40 24.80 -6.68
N ALA A 219 6.01 23.73 -6.04
CA ALA A 219 6.17 23.55 -4.60
C ALA A 219 7.61 23.17 -4.21
N THR A 220 8.20 22.18 -4.88
CA THR A 220 9.47 21.60 -4.42
C THR A 220 10.69 22.25 -5.03
N LYS A 221 10.70 22.52 -6.33
CA LYS A 221 11.86 23.08 -7.04
C LYS A 221 11.99 24.58 -6.85
N GLU A 222 10.86 25.31 -6.91
CA GLU A 222 10.86 26.75 -6.77
C GLU A 222 10.87 27.22 -5.31
N ARG A 223 10.28 26.45 -4.39
CA ARG A 223 10.05 26.86 -2.99
C ARG A 223 10.62 25.93 -1.94
N ASN A 224 11.22 24.82 -2.35
CA ASN A 224 11.79 23.80 -1.45
C ASN A 224 10.82 23.32 -0.36
N MET A 225 9.54 23.15 -0.73
CA MET A 225 8.51 22.66 0.17
C MET A 225 8.56 21.13 0.29
N SER A 226 8.19 20.61 1.44
CA SER A 226 7.91 19.19 1.63
C SER A 226 6.47 18.89 1.18
N VAL A 227 6.29 17.97 0.24
CA VAL A 227 4.96 17.63 -0.28
C VAL A 227 4.62 16.20 0.05
N ALA A 228 3.45 15.98 0.68
CA ALA A 228 2.85 14.68 0.88
C ALA A 228 1.79 14.42 -0.20
N ALA A 229 1.88 13.26 -0.86
CA ALA A 229 0.86 12.81 -1.81
C ALA A 229 -0.16 11.90 -1.12
N ILE A 230 -1.44 12.25 -1.23
CA ILE A 230 -2.56 11.40 -0.83
C ILE A 230 -2.94 10.57 -2.04
N ILE A 231 -2.73 9.26 -1.97
CA ILE A 231 -3.06 8.32 -3.04
C ILE A 231 -4.55 7.99 -2.98
N LEU A 232 -5.23 8.14 -4.10
CA LEU A 232 -6.67 7.94 -4.21
C LEU A 232 -7.01 7.01 -5.38
N LEU A 233 -8.15 6.34 -5.26
CA LEU A 233 -8.78 5.53 -6.29
C LEU A 233 -10.25 5.91 -6.39
N GLU A 234 -10.74 6.19 -7.60
CA GLU A 234 -12.18 6.32 -7.82
C GLU A 234 -12.81 4.93 -8.01
N PRO A 235 -14.09 4.76 -7.62
CA PRO A 235 -14.85 3.56 -7.94
C PRO A 235 -14.94 3.33 -9.45
N ALA A 236 -15.08 2.08 -9.90
CA ALA A 236 -15.10 1.70 -11.31
C ALA A 236 -16.11 2.50 -12.15
N SER A 237 -17.27 2.82 -11.56
CA SER A 237 -18.32 3.62 -12.20
C SER A 237 -17.92 5.07 -12.53
N ARG A 238 -16.81 5.56 -11.95
CA ARG A 238 -16.31 6.94 -12.12
C ARG A 238 -14.98 6.99 -12.86
N CYS A 239 -14.33 5.83 -13.05
CA CYS A 239 -13.03 5.75 -13.69
C CYS A 239 -13.11 6.09 -15.18
N ILE A 240 -12.06 6.73 -15.68
CA ILE A 240 -11.88 6.99 -17.11
C ILE A 240 -11.72 5.65 -17.88
N ASP A 241 -11.08 4.68 -17.27
CA ASP A 241 -11.01 3.28 -17.72
C ASP A 241 -11.79 2.39 -16.73
N PRO A 242 -13.06 2.02 -17.04
CA PRO A 242 -13.86 1.22 -16.12
C PRO A 242 -13.28 -0.16 -15.83
N GLN A 243 -12.57 -0.78 -16.80
CA GLN A 243 -11.96 -2.09 -16.59
C GLN A 243 -10.80 -2.00 -15.58
N LEU A 244 -9.99 -0.94 -15.65
CA LEU A 244 -8.99 -0.65 -14.63
C LEU A 244 -9.66 -0.44 -13.27
N GLY A 245 -10.74 0.31 -13.24
CA GLY A 245 -11.51 0.55 -12.02
C GLY A 245 -12.01 -0.73 -11.37
N GLU A 246 -12.55 -1.68 -12.15
CA GLU A 246 -13.00 -2.98 -11.64
C GLU A 246 -11.88 -3.83 -11.04
N ILE A 247 -10.67 -3.76 -11.60
CA ILE A 247 -9.50 -4.47 -11.06
C ILE A 247 -9.04 -3.83 -9.75
N LEU A 248 -8.99 -2.49 -9.71
CA LEU A 248 -8.44 -1.73 -8.57
C LEU A 248 -9.42 -1.55 -7.41
N GLN A 249 -10.73 -1.54 -7.69
CA GLN A 249 -11.75 -1.31 -6.68
C GLN A 249 -11.82 -2.46 -5.68
N HIS A 250 -11.88 -2.13 -4.38
CA HIS A 250 -12.14 -3.13 -3.35
C HIS A 250 -13.51 -3.80 -3.59
N PRO A 251 -13.62 -5.15 -3.47
CA PRO A 251 -14.87 -5.86 -3.74
C PRO A 251 -16.03 -5.40 -2.86
N ASP A 252 -15.78 -4.95 -1.63
CA ASP A 252 -16.80 -4.46 -0.69
C ASP A 252 -17.03 -2.94 -0.81
N ASN A 253 -16.72 -2.33 -1.97
CA ASN A 253 -16.97 -0.91 -2.16
C ASN A 253 -18.48 -0.60 -2.10
N ASP A 254 -18.86 0.30 -1.21
CA ASP A 254 -20.25 0.69 -0.92
C ASP A 254 -20.78 1.88 -1.75
N GLY A 255 -20.00 2.32 -2.76
CA GLY A 255 -20.38 3.43 -3.63
C GLY A 255 -19.92 4.81 -3.14
N GLY A 256 -18.94 4.88 -2.23
CA GLY A 256 -18.31 6.12 -1.79
C GLY A 256 -17.65 6.92 -2.92
N VAL A 257 -17.15 8.11 -2.59
CA VAL A 257 -16.43 8.99 -3.55
C VAL A 257 -15.13 8.35 -4.01
N TYR A 258 -14.45 7.67 -3.11
CA TYR A 258 -13.23 6.91 -3.33
C TYR A 258 -13.41 5.47 -2.85
N THR A 259 -12.56 4.58 -3.34
CA THR A 259 -12.51 3.19 -2.93
C THR A 259 -11.14 2.83 -2.38
N MET A 260 -11.07 1.76 -1.58
CA MET A 260 -9.79 1.15 -1.21
C MET A 260 -9.26 0.29 -2.36
N PRO A 261 -7.94 0.04 -2.43
CA PRO A 261 -7.37 -0.85 -3.42
C PRO A 261 -7.79 -2.30 -3.19
N ASN A 262 -8.02 -3.00 -4.27
CA ASN A 262 -8.27 -4.44 -4.25
C ASN A 262 -6.98 -5.19 -3.96
N MET A 263 -6.76 -5.53 -2.69
CA MET A 263 -5.63 -6.35 -2.23
C MET A 263 -6.01 -7.84 -2.12
N THR A 264 -7.24 -8.22 -2.49
CA THR A 264 -7.75 -9.60 -2.37
C THR A 264 -7.37 -10.47 -3.56
N THR A 265 -6.88 -9.89 -4.66
CA THR A 265 -6.41 -10.60 -5.85
C THR A 265 -4.99 -10.20 -6.20
N LEU A 266 -4.22 -11.12 -6.82
CA LEU A 266 -2.88 -10.79 -7.32
C LEU A 266 -2.93 -9.80 -8.47
N GLU A 267 -3.98 -9.80 -9.28
CA GLU A 267 -4.16 -8.84 -10.37
C GLU A 267 -4.36 -7.42 -9.82
N GLY A 268 -5.27 -7.22 -8.87
CA GLY A 268 -5.48 -5.94 -8.21
C GLY A 268 -4.21 -5.43 -7.52
N LEU A 269 -3.54 -6.31 -6.78
CA LEU A 269 -2.26 -6.02 -6.12
C LEU A 269 -1.19 -5.59 -7.12
N ASN A 270 -1.00 -6.35 -8.22
CA ASN A 270 0.02 -6.03 -9.23
C ASN A 270 -0.29 -4.72 -9.96
N CYS A 271 -1.55 -4.47 -10.28
CA CYS A 271 -2.01 -3.24 -10.90
C CYS A 271 -1.76 -2.03 -10.00
N TYR A 272 -2.11 -2.13 -8.72
CA TYR A 272 -1.86 -1.07 -7.73
C TYR A 272 -0.36 -0.82 -7.51
N ALA A 273 0.43 -1.89 -7.39
CA ALA A 273 1.88 -1.81 -7.25
C ALA A 273 2.54 -1.16 -8.49
N ALA A 274 2.04 -1.45 -9.70
CA ALA A 274 2.52 -0.81 -10.93
C ALA A 274 2.36 0.71 -10.90
N ALA A 275 1.22 1.19 -10.43
CA ALA A 275 0.97 2.63 -10.29
C ALA A 275 1.92 3.29 -9.28
N LEU A 276 2.12 2.65 -8.12
CA LEU A 276 3.01 3.17 -7.08
C LEU A 276 4.48 3.16 -7.53
N ASP A 277 4.92 2.10 -8.19
CA ASP A 277 6.29 1.99 -8.73
C ASP A 277 6.55 3.06 -9.81
N PHE A 278 5.58 3.28 -10.71
CA PHE A 278 5.66 4.36 -11.69
C PHE A 278 5.77 5.74 -11.02
N LEU A 279 4.91 6.03 -10.06
CA LEU A 279 4.93 7.30 -9.34
C LEU A 279 6.24 7.50 -8.57
N ALA A 280 6.74 6.46 -7.92
CA ALA A 280 8.01 6.51 -7.20
C ALA A 280 9.19 6.78 -8.16
N LYS A 281 9.26 6.09 -9.30
CA LYS A 281 10.28 6.32 -10.33
C LYS A 281 10.21 7.72 -10.94
N ARG A 282 9.02 8.33 -10.99
CA ARG A 282 8.85 9.67 -11.52
C ARG A 282 9.19 10.76 -10.47
N TYR A 283 8.76 10.60 -9.22
CA TYR A 283 8.78 11.67 -8.22
C TYR A 283 9.73 11.46 -7.04
N CYS A 284 10.45 10.32 -6.99
CA CYS A 284 11.46 10.05 -5.97
C CYS A 284 12.86 9.92 -6.60
N THR A 285 13.22 10.84 -7.50
CA THR A 285 14.52 10.87 -8.16
C THR A 285 15.42 11.95 -7.56
N THR A 286 16.75 11.76 -7.69
CA THR A 286 17.74 12.70 -7.15
C THR A 286 17.78 14.03 -7.90
N ASP A 287 17.38 14.04 -9.18
CA ASP A 287 17.36 15.26 -10.02
C ASP A 287 16.08 16.09 -9.86
N ASN A 288 15.07 15.55 -9.20
CA ASN A 288 13.75 16.16 -9.00
C ASN A 288 13.15 16.72 -10.31
N ARG A 289 13.35 16.01 -11.42
CA ARG A 289 13.02 16.49 -12.78
C ARG A 289 11.55 16.89 -12.91
N TYR A 290 10.66 16.14 -12.25
CA TYR A 290 9.20 16.37 -12.27
C TYR A 290 8.67 16.92 -10.95
N GLY A 291 9.57 17.45 -10.10
CA GLY A 291 9.27 17.75 -8.70
C GLY A 291 9.46 16.52 -7.81
N ARG A 292 9.06 16.62 -6.55
CA ARG A 292 9.32 15.57 -5.57
C ARG A 292 8.14 15.32 -4.65
N ILE A 293 7.79 14.05 -4.45
CA ILE A 293 6.94 13.59 -3.36
C ILE A 293 7.86 13.18 -2.20
N SER A 294 7.69 13.83 -1.04
CA SER A 294 8.49 13.60 0.16
C SER A 294 7.86 12.57 1.09
N HIS A 295 6.54 12.49 1.09
CA HIS A 295 5.76 11.60 1.94
C HIS A 295 4.59 11.01 1.14
N TRP A 296 4.22 9.80 1.48
CA TRP A 296 3.09 9.09 0.88
C TRP A 296 2.03 8.86 1.93
N ILE A 297 0.81 9.30 1.66
CA ILE A 297 -0.36 9.01 2.48
C ILE A 297 -1.17 7.97 1.70
N MET A 298 -1.13 6.73 2.20
CA MET A 298 -1.80 5.63 1.54
C MET A 298 -3.29 5.66 1.88
N HIS A 299 -4.04 6.26 0.97
CA HIS A 299 -5.48 6.54 1.04
C HIS A 299 -5.87 7.58 2.11
N ASN A 300 -7.13 8.02 2.02
CA ASN A 300 -7.72 9.02 2.90
C ASN A 300 -8.90 8.40 3.64
N GLU A 301 -9.11 8.79 4.92
CA GLU A 301 -10.28 8.39 5.72
C GLU A 301 -10.51 6.87 5.77
N VAL A 302 -9.42 6.12 5.91
CA VAL A 302 -9.43 4.64 5.89
C VAL A 302 -10.26 4.02 7.01
N ASP A 303 -10.44 4.72 8.12
CA ASP A 303 -11.27 4.34 9.27
C ASP A 303 -12.76 4.42 8.98
N GLY A 304 -13.20 5.30 8.09
CA GLY A 304 -14.58 5.33 7.60
C GLY A 304 -14.98 4.10 6.77
N ILE A 305 -13.98 3.41 6.20
CA ILE A 305 -14.14 2.21 5.39
C ILE A 305 -13.92 0.93 6.22
N LEU A 306 -13.22 1.04 7.37
CA LEU A 306 -12.92 -0.06 8.28
C LEU A 306 -14.16 -0.72 8.93
N ILE A 307 -15.31 -0.08 8.85
CA ILE A 307 -16.58 -0.68 9.28
C ILE A 307 -17.00 -1.81 8.34
N ILE A 308 -16.44 -1.88 7.12
CA ILE A 308 -16.88 -2.80 6.06
C ILE A 308 -15.82 -3.81 5.64
N SER A 309 -14.53 -3.60 5.88
CA SER A 309 -13.50 -4.57 5.48
C SER A 309 -12.48 -4.82 6.58
N GLN A 310 -12.67 -5.89 7.31
CA GLN A 310 -11.73 -6.41 8.32
C GLN A 310 -10.38 -6.85 7.72
N SER A 311 -10.20 -6.79 6.41
CA SER A 311 -8.97 -7.19 5.72
C SER A 311 -7.83 -6.18 5.82
N LEU A 312 -8.00 -5.00 6.41
CA LEU A 312 -7.01 -3.90 6.35
C LEU A 312 -6.46 -3.45 7.70
N ILE A 313 -6.62 -4.23 8.78
CA ILE A 313 -6.02 -3.90 10.10
C ILE A 313 -4.52 -4.25 10.16
N ILE A 314 -3.80 -4.25 9.04
CA ILE A 314 -2.35 -4.45 9.04
C ILE A 314 -1.64 -3.26 8.38
N VAL A 315 -2.01 -2.04 8.75
CA VAL A 315 -1.16 -0.89 8.47
C VAL A 315 -0.89 -0.13 9.76
N GLY A 316 0.30 -0.37 10.30
CA GLY A 316 0.97 0.61 11.13
C GLY A 316 0.75 0.54 12.63
N ARG A 317 1.45 -0.35 13.31
CA ARG A 317 2.15 0.04 14.55
C ARG A 317 3.65 0.01 14.26
N TYR A 318 4.21 1.19 14.07
CA TYR A 318 5.63 1.46 14.28
C TYR A 318 5.87 1.65 15.77
#